data_74f373ebd95e5c998ee1a53694e2874e
#
_entry.id   74f373ebd95e5c998ee1a53694e2874e
#
_cell.length_a   1.000
_cell.length_b   1.000
_cell.length_c   1.000
_cell.angle_alpha   90.00
_cell.angle_beta   90.00
_cell.angle_gamma   90.00
#
_symmetry.space_group_name_H-M   'P 1'
#
loop_
_entity.id
_entity.type
_entity.pdbx_description
1 polymer ?
#
loop_
_entity_poly.entity_id
_entity_poly.type
_entity_poly.pdbx_seq_one_letter_code
_entity_poly.pdbx_strand_id
1 'polypeptide(L)'
;MNWTTLRRWTPIIMIILNAVGVTGILLGFGDTILQFTALNLLISGMLAAWLDWDSRSLLWLCAAAGGWIVECIGVHTGWLFGAYHYGQGLGLQVAGIPLIMGVLWFVTLMGFGHWANRWLLRFELPAQLHKVGIALVAATLMMAMDALIEPVAIQSGWWEWA
;
A
#
# COMPACT_ATOMS: atom_id res chain seq x y z
N MET A 1 -0.16 20.40 22.25
CA MET A 1 0.08 20.28 20.80
C MET A 1 -1.29 20.13 20.14
N ASN A 2 -1.64 21.02 19.21
CA ASN A 2 -3.00 21.07 18.65
C ASN A 2 -3.17 19.95 17.60
N TRP A 3 -4.21 19.13 17.71
CA TRP A 3 -4.49 17.99 16.82
C TRP A 3 -4.55 18.37 15.33
N THR A 4 -5.06 19.56 15.02
CA THR A 4 -5.10 20.12 13.67
C THR A 4 -3.70 20.41 13.10
N THR A 5 -2.78 20.85 13.95
CA THR A 5 -1.39 21.09 13.56
C THR A 5 -0.67 19.77 13.25
N LEU A 6 -0.87 18.75 14.07
CA LEU A 6 -0.25 17.43 13.85
C LEU A 6 -0.72 16.81 12.53
N ARG A 7 -2.02 16.83 12.24
CA ARG A 7 -2.58 16.36 10.96
C ARG A 7 -1.97 17.07 9.75
N ARG A 8 -1.66 18.35 9.87
CA ARG A 8 -1.05 19.13 8.78
C ARG A 8 0.38 18.68 8.46
N TRP A 9 1.13 18.22 9.46
CA TRP A 9 2.50 17.75 9.29
C TRP A 9 2.61 16.28 8.85
N THR A 10 1.58 15.48 9.06
CA THR A 10 1.60 14.05 8.76
C THR A 10 2.01 13.72 7.31
N PRO A 11 1.50 14.39 6.25
CA PRO A 11 1.95 14.11 4.88
C PRO A 11 3.43 14.42 4.66
N ILE A 12 3.93 15.47 5.30
CA ILE A 12 5.35 15.86 5.22
C ILE A 12 6.21 14.79 5.89
N ILE A 13 5.80 14.30 7.06
CA ILE A 13 6.50 13.22 7.77
C ILE A 13 6.54 11.97 6.90
N MET A 14 5.43 11.60 6.25
CA MET A 14 5.38 10.46 5.34
C MET A 14 6.34 10.62 4.15
N ILE A 15 6.37 11.82 3.55
CA ILE A 15 7.28 12.11 2.42
C ILE A 15 8.74 11.98 2.89
N ILE A 16 9.10 12.57 4.03
CA ILE A 16 10.46 12.49 4.56
C ILE A 16 10.85 11.05 4.85
N LEU A 17 9.98 10.29 5.51
CA LEU A 17 10.24 8.90 5.87
C LEU A 17 10.54 8.04 4.62
N ASN A 18 9.75 8.19 3.57
CA ASN A 18 9.95 7.46 2.33
C ASN A 18 11.15 8.00 1.53
N ALA A 19 11.38 9.31 1.51
CA ALA A 19 12.54 9.91 0.86
C ALA A 19 13.86 9.45 1.48
N VAL A 20 13.93 9.34 2.81
CA VAL A 20 15.10 8.78 3.52
C VAL A 20 15.35 7.34 3.09
N GLY A 21 14.29 6.52 3.00
CA GLY A 21 14.41 5.14 2.51
C GLY A 21 14.98 5.07 1.09
N VAL A 22 14.38 5.79 0.16
CA VAL A 22 14.83 5.83 -1.25
C VAL A 22 16.28 6.35 -1.34
N THR A 23 16.60 7.44 -0.65
CA THR A 23 17.94 8.02 -0.66
C THR A 23 18.97 7.04 -0.10
N GLY A 24 18.64 6.34 1.00
CA GLY A 24 19.53 5.33 1.59
C GLY A 24 19.83 4.18 0.63
N ILE A 25 18.81 3.69 -0.11
CA ILE A 25 19.01 2.67 -1.14
C ILE A 25 19.93 3.17 -2.25
N LEU A 26 19.70 4.39 -2.76
CA LEU A 26 20.51 5.01 -3.82
C LEU A 26 21.96 5.26 -3.40
N LEU A 27 22.21 5.50 -2.11
CA LEU A 27 23.55 5.66 -1.53
C LEU A 27 24.26 4.34 -1.22
N GLY A 28 23.65 3.20 -1.53
CA GLY A 28 24.27 1.88 -1.34
C GLY A 28 24.00 1.24 0.02
N PHE A 29 23.09 1.80 0.84
CA PHE A 29 22.67 1.21 2.12
C PHE A 29 21.45 0.29 1.97
N GLY A 30 21.22 -0.26 0.76
CA GLY A 30 20.04 -1.04 0.42
C GLY A 30 19.75 -2.16 1.42
N ASP A 31 20.73 -3.01 1.71
CA ASP A 31 20.56 -4.16 2.61
C ASP A 31 20.08 -3.75 4.02
N THR A 32 20.57 -2.61 4.53
CA THR A 32 20.15 -2.09 5.83
C THR A 32 18.75 -1.48 5.77
N ILE A 33 18.47 -0.69 4.73
CA ILE A 33 17.18 0.01 4.58
C ILE A 33 16.03 -0.97 4.34
N LEU A 34 16.25 -1.98 3.51
CA LEU A 34 15.23 -2.97 3.16
C LEU A 34 14.75 -3.80 4.36
N GLN A 35 15.59 -4.00 5.37
CA GLN A 35 15.20 -4.66 6.63
C GLN A 35 14.12 -3.87 7.40
N PHE A 36 14.04 -2.56 7.21
CA PHE A 36 13.05 -1.70 7.87
C PHE A 36 11.78 -1.47 7.02
N THR A 37 11.66 -2.12 5.87
CA THR A 37 10.51 -1.90 4.97
C THR A 37 9.17 -2.19 5.64
N ALA A 38 9.04 -3.32 6.33
CA ALA A 38 7.82 -3.67 7.04
C ALA A 38 7.45 -2.62 8.13
N LEU A 39 8.44 -2.14 8.87
CA LEU A 39 8.26 -1.09 9.86
C LEU A 39 7.84 0.24 9.22
N ASN A 40 8.50 0.63 8.12
CA ASN A 40 8.16 1.83 7.36
C ASN A 40 6.72 1.79 6.82
N LEU A 41 6.31 0.64 6.26
CA LEU A 41 4.94 0.42 5.79
C LEU A 41 3.93 0.51 6.94
N LEU A 42 4.24 -0.08 8.09
CA LEU A 42 3.37 -0.03 9.28
C LEU A 42 3.20 1.41 9.77
N ILE A 43 4.29 2.18 9.90
CA ILE A 43 4.25 3.59 10.30
C ILE A 43 3.46 4.41 9.28
N SER A 44 3.72 4.22 7.99
CA SER A 44 2.98 4.90 6.91
C SER A 44 1.50 4.56 6.94
N GLY A 45 1.14 3.31 7.20
CA GLY A 45 -0.25 2.87 7.38
C GLY A 45 -0.93 3.52 8.57
N MET A 46 -0.27 3.58 9.73
CA MET A 46 -0.79 4.27 10.91
C MET A 46 -0.98 5.78 10.66
N LEU A 47 -0.03 6.42 9.98
CA LEU A 47 -0.13 7.83 9.63
C LEU A 47 -1.26 8.10 8.62
N ALA A 48 -1.44 7.23 7.63
CA ALA A 48 -2.53 7.31 6.67
C ALA A 48 -3.90 7.12 7.37
N ALA A 49 -4.02 6.12 8.23
CA ALA A 49 -5.20 5.90 9.05
C ALA A 49 -5.51 7.12 9.94
N TRP A 50 -4.49 7.70 10.56
CA TRP A 50 -4.63 8.91 11.35
C TRP A 50 -5.17 10.11 10.56
N LEU A 51 -4.73 10.29 9.30
CA LEU A 51 -5.21 11.38 8.45
C LEU A 51 -6.72 11.29 8.15
N ASP A 52 -7.24 10.07 8.03
CA ASP A 52 -8.63 9.83 7.60
C ASP A 52 -9.55 9.30 8.74
N TRP A 53 -9.15 9.44 10.01
CA TRP A 53 -9.77 8.80 11.19
C TRP A 53 -11.26 9.09 11.39
N ASP A 54 -11.79 10.20 10.88
CA ASP A 54 -13.08 10.74 11.37
C ASP A 54 -14.36 10.04 10.86
N SER A 55 -14.33 9.19 9.83
CA SER A 55 -15.58 8.65 9.30
C SER A 55 -15.53 7.30 8.59
N ARG A 56 -14.36 6.70 8.41
CA ARG A 56 -14.18 5.57 7.49
C ARG A 56 -13.39 4.40 8.03
N SER A 57 -13.25 4.28 9.35
CA SER A 57 -12.45 3.23 10.01
C SER A 57 -12.87 1.81 9.58
N LEU A 58 -14.16 1.56 9.35
CA LEU A 58 -14.64 0.27 8.86
C LEU A 58 -14.17 -0.01 7.42
N LEU A 59 -14.13 1.01 6.54
CA LEU A 59 -13.63 0.85 5.18
C LEU A 59 -12.14 0.50 5.18
N TRP A 60 -11.35 1.03 6.10
CA TRP A 60 -9.93 0.70 6.23
C TRP A 60 -9.72 -0.74 6.64
N LEU A 61 -10.49 -1.18 7.64
CA LEU A 61 -10.45 -2.57 8.08
C LEU A 61 -10.89 -3.51 6.94
N CYS A 62 -11.93 -3.15 6.20
CA CYS A 62 -12.37 -3.92 5.04
C CYS A 62 -11.30 -3.94 3.93
N ALA A 63 -10.63 -2.82 3.66
CA ALA A 63 -9.57 -2.76 2.65
C ALA A 63 -8.35 -3.59 3.08
N ALA A 64 -7.92 -3.46 4.34
CA ALA A 64 -6.79 -4.21 4.87
C ALA A 64 -7.08 -5.71 4.95
N ALA A 65 -8.22 -6.10 5.51
CA ALA A 65 -8.62 -7.50 5.63
C ALA A 65 -8.93 -8.11 4.27
N GLY A 66 -9.66 -7.39 3.42
CA GLY A 66 -10.01 -7.83 2.06
C GLY A 66 -8.77 -8.03 1.19
N GLY A 67 -7.84 -7.08 1.22
CA GLY A 67 -6.56 -7.20 0.50
C GLY A 67 -5.74 -8.39 1.00
N TRP A 68 -5.62 -8.59 2.30
CA TRP A 68 -4.92 -9.74 2.87
C TRP A 68 -5.59 -11.07 2.50
N ILE A 69 -6.94 -11.13 2.48
CA ILE A 69 -7.68 -12.32 2.03
C ILE A 69 -7.42 -12.59 0.54
N VAL A 70 -7.37 -11.55 -0.30
CA VAL A 70 -7.04 -11.68 -1.73
C VAL A 70 -5.64 -12.27 -1.91
N GLU A 71 -4.66 -11.84 -1.10
CA GLU A 71 -3.32 -12.45 -1.07
C GLU A 71 -3.36 -13.93 -0.66
N CYS A 72 -4.15 -14.27 0.37
CA CYS A 72 -4.33 -15.67 0.76
C CYS A 72 -4.86 -16.51 -0.40
N ILE A 73 -5.89 -16.03 -1.11
CA ILE A 73 -6.45 -16.72 -2.28
C ILE A 73 -5.38 -16.82 -3.38
N GLY A 74 -4.66 -15.72 -3.67
CA GLY A 74 -3.62 -15.69 -4.68
C GLY A 74 -2.53 -16.72 -4.45
N VAL A 75 -1.90 -16.69 -3.26
CA VAL A 75 -0.80 -17.60 -2.89
C VAL A 75 -1.25 -19.08 -2.90
N HIS A 76 -2.41 -19.38 -2.30
CA HIS A 76 -2.82 -20.78 -2.15
C HIS A 76 -3.43 -21.40 -3.41
N THR A 77 -3.96 -20.59 -4.32
CA THR A 77 -4.60 -21.11 -5.54
C THR A 77 -3.79 -20.88 -6.80
N GLY A 78 -2.89 -19.90 -6.81
CA GLY A 78 -2.22 -19.44 -8.01
C GLY A 78 -3.14 -18.79 -9.05
N TRP A 79 -4.43 -18.65 -8.75
CA TRP A 79 -5.44 -18.27 -9.74
C TRP A 79 -5.44 -16.77 -10.06
N LEU A 80 -5.25 -15.91 -9.05
CA LEU A 80 -5.37 -14.46 -9.24
C LEU A 80 -4.10 -13.83 -9.85
N PHE A 81 -2.94 -14.25 -9.35
CA PHE A 81 -1.66 -13.59 -9.68
C PHE A 81 -0.62 -14.55 -10.28
N GLY A 82 -0.94 -15.85 -10.42
CA GLY A 82 0.04 -16.87 -10.72
C GLY A 82 0.57 -17.55 -9.46
N ALA A 83 1.46 -18.52 -9.62
CA ALA A 83 2.04 -19.25 -8.50
C ALA A 83 3.26 -18.49 -7.95
N TYR A 84 3.18 -18.07 -6.69
CA TYR A 84 4.25 -17.36 -5.98
C TYR A 84 4.18 -17.66 -4.49
N HIS A 85 5.24 -17.33 -3.77
CA HIS A 85 5.28 -17.41 -2.31
C HIS A 85 6.05 -16.23 -1.72
N TYR A 86 5.73 -15.89 -0.48
CA TYR A 86 6.40 -14.82 0.25
C TYR A 86 7.63 -15.32 0.97
N GLY A 87 8.73 -14.56 0.88
CA GLY A 87 9.91 -14.69 1.73
C GLY A 87 9.71 -14.08 3.12
N GLN A 88 10.75 -14.13 3.95
CA GLN A 88 10.70 -13.65 5.35
C GLN A 88 10.93 -12.14 5.51
N GLY A 89 11.28 -11.42 4.44
CA GLY A 89 11.72 -10.01 4.50
C GLY A 89 10.63 -9.01 4.90
N LEU A 90 9.34 -9.40 4.81
CA LEU A 90 8.20 -8.53 5.15
C LEU A 90 7.63 -8.77 6.55
N GLY A 91 8.34 -9.52 7.41
CA GLY A 91 8.01 -9.68 8.82
C GLY A 91 7.00 -10.80 9.09
N LEU A 92 6.15 -10.60 10.12
CA LEU A 92 5.25 -11.63 10.63
C LEU A 92 4.25 -12.11 9.57
N GLN A 93 4.19 -13.42 9.40
CA GLN A 93 3.30 -14.09 8.44
C GLN A 93 2.23 -14.92 9.14
N VAL A 94 1.06 -14.98 8.53
CA VAL A 94 -0.04 -15.91 8.86
C VAL A 94 -0.44 -16.62 7.58
N ALA A 95 -0.52 -17.94 7.62
CA ALA A 95 -0.79 -18.77 6.45
C ALA A 95 0.19 -18.51 5.27
N GLY A 96 1.45 -18.17 5.55
CA GLY A 96 2.47 -17.87 4.54
C GLY A 96 2.38 -16.46 3.94
N ILE A 97 1.45 -15.62 4.39
CA ILE A 97 1.27 -14.26 3.90
C ILE A 97 1.66 -13.25 4.99
N PRO A 98 2.51 -12.25 4.67
CA PRO A 98 2.86 -11.21 5.62
C PRO A 98 1.65 -10.37 6.01
N LEU A 99 1.46 -10.13 7.32
CA LEU A 99 0.35 -9.30 7.80
C LEU A 99 0.42 -7.85 7.29
N ILE A 100 1.63 -7.38 6.99
CA ILE A 100 1.85 -6.04 6.46
C ILE A 100 1.21 -5.84 5.07
N MET A 101 0.93 -6.91 4.32
CA MET A 101 0.24 -6.84 3.04
C MET A 101 -1.14 -6.21 3.16
N GLY A 102 -1.88 -6.52 4.23
CA GLY A 102 -3.15 -5.84 4.50
C GLY A 102 -2.99 -4.33 4.68
N VAL A 103 -1.93 -3.89 5.35
CA VAL A 103 -1.62 -2.44 5.50
C VAL A 103 -1.27 -1.83 4.14
N LEU A 104 -0.48 -2.52 3.33
CA LEU A 104 -0.10 -2.06 1.99
C LEU A 104 -1.34 -1.89 1.09
N TRP A 105 -2.23 -2.90 1.06
CA TRP A 105 -3.50 -2.82 0.32
C TRP A 105 -4.36 -1.64 0.78
N PHE A 106 -4.47 -1.43 2.09
CA PHE A 106 -5.19 -0.28 2.64
C PHE A 106 -4.58 1.05 2.17
N VAL A 107 -3.29 1.26 2.35
CA VAL A 107 -2.61 2.54 2.03
C VAL A 107 -2.71 2.85 0.54
N THR A 108 -2.47 1.86 -0.32
CA THR A 108 -2.50 2.03 -1.78
C THR A 108 -3.91 2.26 -2.30
N LEU A 109 -4.89 1.47 -1.83
CA LEU A 109 -6.29 1.63 -2.22
C LEU A 109 -6.83 3.01 -1.83
N MET A 110 -6.55 3.45 -0.60
CA MET A 110 -7.00 4.76 -0.12
C MET A 110 -6.25 5.90 -0.84
N GLY A 111 -4.95 5.79 -1.01
CA GLY A 111 -4.14 6.80 -1.68
C GLY A 111 -4.55 7.00 -3.14
N PHE A 112 -4.58 5.94 -3.92
CA PHE A 112 -4.97 6.01 -5.32
C PHE A 112 -6.45 6.29 -5.51
N GLY A 113 -7.32 5.79 -4.62
CA GLY A 113 -8.74 6.11 -4.62
C GLY A 113 -9.00 7.61 -4.40
N HIS A 114 -8.34 8.22 -3.43
CA HIS A 114 -8.42 9.67 -3.21
C HIS A 114 -7.89 10.48 -4.40
N TRP A 115 -6.76 10.06 -4.94
CA TRP A 115 -6.19 10.73 -6.11
C TRP A 115 -7.10 10.61 -7.33
N ALA A 116 -7.59 9.41 -7.63
CA ALA A 116 -8.53 9.16 -8.72
C ALA A 116 -9.82 9.99 -8.58
N ASN A 117 -10.39 10.04 -7.37
CA ASN A 117 -11.56 10.87 -7.10
C ASN A 117 -11.29 12.34 -7.40
N ARG A 118 -10.19 12.92 -6.89
CA ARG A 118 -9.84 14.33 -7.15
C ARG A 118 -9.58 14.61 -8.61
N TRP A 119 -8.99 13.65 -9.33
CA TRP A 119 -8.73 13.79 -10.76
C TRP A 119 -10.03 13.76 -11.56
N LEU A 120 -10.93 12.83 -11.27
CA LEU A 120 -12.20 12.65 -11.96
C LEU A 120 -13.22 13.74 -11.66
N LEU A 121 -13.13 14.46 -10.54
CA LEU A 121 -13.96 15.63 -10.25
C LEU A 121 -13.80 16.76 -11.29
N ARG A 122 -12.77 16.73 -12.12
CA ARG A 122 -12.58 17.68 -13.23
C ARG A 122 -13.50 17.41 -14.43
N PHE A 123 -14.08 16.20 -14.46
CA PHE A 123 -14.98 15.76 -15.52
C PHE A 123 -16.36 15.62 -14.90
N GLU A 124 -17.32 16.39 -15.29
CA GLU A 124 -18.71 16.40 -14.76
C GLU A 124 -19.46 15.09 -15.08
N LEU A 125 -18.95 13.96 -14.56
CA LEU A 125 -19.47 12.63 -14.83
C LEU A 125 -20.74 12.36 -14.01
N PRO A 126 -21.71 11.61 -14.55
CA PRO A 126 -22.81 11.06 -13.77
C PRO A 126 -22.29 10.24 -12.59
N ALA A 127 -22.98 10.28 -11.44
CA ALA A 127 -22.51 9.71 -10.17
C ALA A 127 -22.07 8.23 -10.26
N GLN A 128 -22.75 7.42 -11.06
CA GLN A 128 -22.38 6.02 -11.27
C GLN A 128 -21.08 5.88 -12.06
N LEU A 129 -20.92 6.63 -13.14
CA LEU A 129 -19.69 6.63 -13.95
C LEU A 129 -18.52 7.17 -13.14
N HIS A 130 -18.73 8.17 -12.30
CA HIS A 130 -17.71 8.69 -11.40
C HIS A 130 -17.19 7.61 -10.44
N LYS A 131 -18.08 6.85 -9.78
CA LYS A 131 -17.70 5.76 -8.88
C LYS A 131 -16.94 4.64 -9.60
N VAL A 132 -17.42 4.19 -10.76
CA VAL A 132 -16.74 3.19 -11.58
C VAL A 132 -15.38 3.70 -12.06
N GLY A 133 -15.32 4.96 -12.48
CA GLY A 133 -14.07 5.61 -12.88
C GLY A 133 -13.03 5.63 -11.78
N ILE A 134 -13.43 5.95 -10.53
CA ILE A 134 -12.52 5.90 -9.37
C ILE A 134 -11.95 4.50 -9.21
N ALA A 135 -12.80 3.47 -9.25
CA ALA A 135 -12.36 2.08 -9.06
C ALA A 135 -11.38 1.65 -10.17
N LEU A 136 -11.69 1.95 -11.43
CA LEU A 136 -10.83 1.60 -12.57
C LEU A 136 -9.48 2.33 -12.53
N VAL A 137 -9.48 3.64 -12.29
CA VAL A 137 -8.24 4.42 -12.21
C VAL A 137 -7.38 3.99 -11.02
N ALA A 138 -7.99 3.80 -9.85
CA ALA A 138 -7.26 3.34 -8.67
C ALA A 138 -6.65 1.94 -8.90
N ALA A 139 -7.41 0.99 -9.44
CA ALA A 139 -6.92 -0.35 -9.76
C ALA A 139 -5.77 -0.31 -10.76
N THR A 140 -5.88 0.49 -11.83
CA THR A 140 -4.80 0.65 -12.81
C THR A 140 -3.52 1.19 -12.18
N LEU A 141 -3.64 2.18 -11.30
CA LEU A 141 -2.49 2.75 -10.59
C LEU A 141 -1.87 1.75 -9.60
N MET A 142 -2.69 0.96 -8.92
CA MET A 142 -2.20 -0.12 -8.05
C MET A 142 -1.43 -1.17 -8.84
N MET A 143 -1.96 -1.63 -9.98
CA MET A 143 -1.26 -2.57 -10.87
C MET A 143 0.05 -1.99 -11.42
N ALA A 144 0.03 -0.73 -11.83
CA ALA A 144 1.25 -0.06 -12.32
C ALA A 144 2.30 0.06 -11.21
N MET A 145 1.89 0.38 -9.99
CA MET A 145 2.79 0.43 -8.84
C MET A 145 3.37 -0.95 -8.53
N ASP A 146 2.54 -1.98 -8.54
CA ASP A 146 2.96 -3.36 -8.29
C ASP A 146 4.03 -3.79 -9.31
N ALA A 147 3.79 -3.58 -10.59
CA ALA A 147 4.76 -3.85 -11.66
C ALA A 147 6.08 -3.05 -11.50
N LEU A 148 6.03 -1.85 -10.92
CA LEU A 148 7.24 -1.05 -10.67
C LEU A 148 8.05 -1.55 -9.47
N ILE A 149 7.40 -2.05 -8.43
CA ILE A 149 8.10 -2.55 -7.24
C ILE A 149 8.54 -4.00 -7.40
N GLU A 150 7.95 -4.77 -8.31
CA GLU A 150 8.21 -6.19 -8.50
C GLU A 150 9.71 -6.53 -8.65
N PRO A 151 10.52 -5.86 -9.50
CA PRO A 151 11.95 -6.16 -9.62
C PRO A 151 12.71 -6.01 -8.29
N VAL A 152 12.36 -4.98 -7.51
CA VAL A 152 12.98 -4.73 -6.21
C VAL A 152 12.54 -5.80 -5.20
N ALA A 153 11.28 -6.17 -5.21
CA ALA A 153 10.72 -7.15 -4.29
C ALA A 153 11.31 -8.55 -4.51
N ILE A 154 11.45 -8.97 -5.77
CA ILE A 154 12.10 -10.24 -6.13
C ILE A 154 13.59 -10.20 -5.72
N GLN A 155 14.32 -9.13 -6.05
CA GLN A 155 15.72 -9.00 -5.68
C GLN A 155 15.93 -8.97 -4.17
N SER A 156 14.96 -8.45 -3.43
CA SER A 156 15.01 -8.38 -1.96
C SER A 156 14.48 -9.64 -1.28
N GLY A 157 14.04 -10.65 -2.04
CA GLY A 157 13.47 -11.88 -1.50
C GLY A 157 12.17 -11.66 -0.72
N TRP A 158 11.40 -10.63 -1.07
CA TRP A 158 10.10 -10.42 -0.45
C TRP A 158 9.07 -11.42 -0.94
N TRP A 159 9.10 -11.74 -2.24
CA TRP A 159 8.39 -12.86 -2.84
C TRP A 159 9.16 -13.44 -4.03
N GLU A 160 8.81 -14.63 -4.41
CA GLU A 160 9.41 -15.39 -5.52
C GLU A 160 8.30 -16.07 -6.31
N TRP A 161 8.45 -16.04 -7.63
CA TRP A 161 7.57 -16.78 -8.53
C TRP A 161 7.96 -18.27 -8.56
N ALA A 162 6.98 -19.17 -8.63
CA ALA A 162 7.21 -20.62 -8.69
C ALA A 162 7.51 -21.11 -10.11
#